data_daac7a686abb898407f6b7fcf20ea490
#
_entry.id   daac7a686abb898407f6b7fcf20ea490
#
_cell.length_a   1.000
_cell.length_b   1.000
_cell.length_c   1.000
_cell.angle_alpha   90.00
_cell.angle_beta   90.00
_cell.angle_gamma   90.00
#
_symmetry.space_group_name_H-M   'P 1'
#
loop_
_entity.id
_entity.type
_entity.pdbx_description
1 polymer ?
#
loop_
_entity_poly.entity_id
_entity_poly.type
_entity_poly.pdbx_seq_one_letter_code
_entity_poly.pdbx_strand_id
1 'polypeptide(L)'
;DLKHPMTSNNLPVLTLRRNEERRLAAGHLWVYSNEVDTRKTPLSGFEPGSLAVIQSSVGKTLGSGFVNPHSLICARLLTRRPRTQIDAGFFERRLRSALQLRESLFDQPCYRLVYGESDGLPGLVIDRYGDVLVVQITTAGMEAVRDVLLEVIDRLLSPAAMLLRNETAVRALEGLSQEVEIIGEVPETVFVEEGGVRYEVPLSAGQKTGWFYDQRSNRAAMHKYVAGKRVLDVFSYIGAWGLQAAAAGASEVCCVDSAPLAQTYVEKNAAANALDARISHRQGDAFDVLKALREESQRFDVIIVDPPAFIKRRKEIKAGEQGYARINKLALQVLAPDGILISCSCSMHLAESRLQQLVYQSARQQGRQLQLLERGFQCMDHPVHPAIAETAYLKALFCRVPAT
;
A
#
# COMPACT_ATOMS: atom_id res chain seq x y z
N ASP A 1 -20.02 -16.03 -18.32
CA ASP A 1 -19.52 -17.42 -18.40
C ASP A 1 -18.19 -17.42 -19.19
N LEU A 2 -17.07 -17.11 -18.48
CA LEU A 2 -15.73 -17.01 -19.09
C LEU A 2 -15.11 -18.39 -19.41
N LYS A 3 -15.87 -19.46 -19.31
CA LYS A 3 -15.46 -20.80 -19.78
C LYS A 3 -15.33 -20.88 -21.31
N HIS A 4 -15.83 -19.87 -22.02
CA HIS A 4 -15.64 -19.76 -23.48
C HIS A 4 -14.81 -18.51 -23.79
N PRO A 5 -13.77 -18.61 -24.62
CA PRO A 5 -12.91 -17.48 -24.97
C PRO A 5 -13.74 -16.39 -25.68
N MET A 6 -13.93 -15.26 -25.02
CA MET A 6 -14.57 -14.10 -25.65
C MET A 6 -13.52 -13.37 -26.49
N THR A 7 -13.64 -13.48 -27.81
CA THR A 7 -12.83 -12.70 -28.74
C THR A 7 -13.34 -11.26 -28.77
N SER A 8 -12.45 -10.29 -28.96
CA SER A 8 -12.78 -8.87 -29.04
C SER A 8 -13.84 -8.52 -30.11
N ASN A 9 -14.09 -9.39 -31.09
CA ASN A 9 -15.06 -9.16 -32.15
C ASN A 9 -16.53 -9.25 -31.67
N ASN A 10 -16.81 -9.84 -30.51
CA ASN A 10 -18.16 -10.02 -29.95
C ASN A 10 -18.40 -9.20 -28.66
N LEU A 11 -17.42 -8.39 -28.22
CA LEU A 11 -17.59 -7.56 -27.04
C LEU A 11 -18.43 -6.31 -27.33
N PRO A 12 -19.28 -5.87 -26.37
CA PRO A 12 -19.99 -4.59 -26.49
C PRO A 12 -18.98 -3.44 -26.54
N VAL A 13 -19.39 -2.34 -27.15
CA VAL A 13 -18.56 -1.15 -27.32
C VAL A 13 -18.94 -0.10 -26.29
N LEU A 14 -17.94 0.48 -25.62
CA LEU A 14 -18.06 1.67 -24.79
C LEU A 14 -17.40 2.84 -25.52
N THR A 15 -18.20 3.82 -25.93
CA THR A 15 -17.74 4.98 -26.72
C THR A 15 -17.47 6.17 -25.82
N LEU A 16 -16.30 6.79 -25.96
CA LEU A 16 -15.94 8.01 -25.25
C LEU A 16 -16.48 9.25 -25.96
N ARG A 17 -16.68 10.32 -25.20
CA ARG A 17 -16.94 11.67 -25.74
C ARG A 17 -15.73 12.17 -26.53
N ARG A 18 -15.96 13.16 -27.38
CA ARG A 18 -14.90 13.79 -28.17
C ARG A 18 -13.81 14.37 -27.25
N ASN A 19 -12.54 14.06 -27.56
CA ASN A 19 -11.32 14.46 -26.85
C ASN A 19 -11.09 13.80 -25.48
N GLU A 20 -11.99 12.94 -24.98
CA GLU A 20 -11.78 12.23 -23.70
C GLU A 20 -10.83 11.02 -23.84
N GLU A 21 -10.49 10.63 -25.08
CA GLU A 21 -9.50 9.60 -25.37
C GLU A 21 -8.05 10.00 -25.05
N ARG A 22 -7.78 11.30 -24.87
CA ARG A 22 -6.41 11.84 -24.76
C ARG A 22 -5.64 11.24 -23.60
N ARG A 23 -6.29 11.11 -22.43
CA ARG A 23 -5.67 10.55 -21.23
C ARG A 23 -5.36 9.06 -21.39
N LEU A 24 -6.27 8.31 -22.00
CA LEU A 24 -6.03 6.90 -22.33
C LEU A 24 -4.92 6.77 -23.39
N ALA A 25 -4.90 7.62 -24.40
CA ALA A 25 -3.84 7.64 -25.42
C ALA A 25 -2.46 7.95 -24.80
N ALA A 26 -2.42 8.78 -23.74
CA ALA A 26 -1.22 9.10 -22.98
C ALA A 26 -0.78 8.00 -22.00
N GLY A 27 -1.49 6.86 -21.93
CA GLY A 27 -1.08 5.72 -21.11
C GLY A 27 -1.99 5.40 -19.91
N HIS A 28 -2.93 6.28 -19.55
CA HIS A 28 -3.86 6.02 -18.45
C HIS A 28 -4.76 4.81 -18.70
N LEU A 29 -5.21 4.13 -17.65
CA LEU A 29 -6.01 2.91 -17.76
C LEU A 29 -7.47 3.09 -17.34
N TRP A 30 -7.84 4.21 -16.74
CA TRP A 30 -9.18 4.43 -16.21
C TRP A 30 -10.03 5.32 -17.13
N VAL A 31 -11.30 4.96 -17.26
CA VAL A 31 -12.36 5.78 -17.85
C VAL A 31 -13.30 6.20 -16.74
N TYR A 32 -13.55 7.50 -16.63
CA TYR A 32 -14.56 8.02 -15.72
C TYR A 32 -15.93 8.08 -16.38
N SER A 33 -16.99 7.94 -15.60
CA SER A 33 -18.37 7.89 -16.10
C SER A 33 -18.78 9.15 -16.90
N ASN A 34 -18.23 10.32 -16.54
CA ASN A 34 -18.47 11.57 -17.27
C ASN A 34 -17.71 11.67 -18.61
N GLU A 35 -16.78 10.77 -18.91
CA GLU A 35 -16.05 10.70 -20.18
C GLU A 35 -16.79 9.87 -21.24
N VAL A 36 -17.82 9.12 -20.84
CA VAL A 36 -18.59 8.23 -21.73
C VAL A 36 -19.64 9.02 -22.51
N ASP A 37 -19.76 8.74 -23.82
CA ASP A 37 -20.87 9.21 -24.64
C ASP A 37 -22.11 8.33 -24.40
N THR A 38 -22.86 8.68 -23.37
CA THR A 38 -24.05 7.93 -22.93
C THR A 38 -25.21 7.98 -23.91
N ARG A 39 -25.16 8.84 -24.96
CA ARG A 39 -26.15 8.85 -26.07
C ARG A 39 -25.89 7.70 -27.03
N LYS A 40 -24.61 7.39 -27.28
CA LYS A 40 -24.19 6.27 -28.13
C LYS A 40 -24.19 4.95 -27.41
N THR A 41 -23.66 4.96 -26.18
CA THR A 41 -23.45 3.77 -25.35
C THR A 41 -23.89 4.06 -23.91
N PRO A 42 -25.18 3.89 -23.59
CA PRO A 42 -25.68 4.06 -22.22
C PRO A 42 -24.98 3.10 -21.25
N LEU A 43 -24.49 3.62 -20.12
CA LEU A 43 -23.83 2.77 -19.10
C LEU A 43 -24.76 1.71 -18.55
N SER A 44 -26.07 1.97 -18.49
CA SER A 44 -27.09 0.98 -18.05
C SER A 44 -27.20 -0.25 -18.95
N GLY A 45 -26.57 -0.24 -20.12
CA GLY A 45 -26.49 -1.40 -21.02
C GLY A 45 -25.37 -2.38 -20.70
N PHE A 46 -24.58 -2.12 -19.63
CA PHE A 46 -23.49 -2.98 -19.21
C PHE A 46 -23.78 -3.60 -17.86
N GLU A 47 -23.48 -4.89 -17.73
CA GLU A 47 -23.46 -5.56 -16.43
C GLU A 47 -22.17 -5.22 -15.68
N PRO A 48 -22.21 -5.06 -14.33
CA PRO A 48 -21.01 -4.85 -13.54
C PRO A 48 -19.99 -5.97 -13.76
N GLY A 49 -18.74 -5.58 -14.08
CA GLY A 49 -17.66 -6.53 -14.34
C GLY A 49 -17.60 -7.10 -15.76
N SER A 50 -18.53 -6.72 -16.65
CA SER A 50 -18.51 -7.18 -18.04
C SER A 50 -17.32 -6.60 -18.81
N LEU A 51 -16.88 -7.32 -19.84
CA LEU A 51 -15.83 -6.88 -20.76
C LEU A 51 -16.43 -6.00 -21.86
N ALA A 52 -15.71 -4.95 -22.27
CA ALA A 52 -16.06 -4.11 -23.39
C ALA A 52 -14.83 -3.68 -24.20
N VAL A 53 -15.05 -3.36 -25.48
CA VAL A 53 -14.09 -2.62 -26.30
C VAL A 53 -14.31 -1.13 -26.05
N ILE A 54 -13.26 -0.40 -25.73
CA ILE A 54 -13.31 1.04 -25.49
C ILE A 54 -12.87 1.75 -26.74
N GLN A 55 -13.72 2.67 -27.25
CA GLN A 55 -13.49 3.42 -28.49
C GLN A 55 -13.58 4.92 -28.27
N SER A 56 -12.84 5.65 -29.09
CA SER A 56 -12.98 7.11 -29.19
C SER A 56 -14.32 7.49 -29.85
N SER A 57 -14.66 8.76 -29.81
CA SER A 57 -15.88 9.31 -30.44
C SER A 57 -15.99 9.05 -31.94
N VAL A 58 -14.86 8.80 -32.62
CA VAL A 58 -14.75 8.52 -34.06
C VAL A 58 -14.57 7.01 -34.37
N GLY A 59 -14.78 6.14 -33.39
CA GLY A 59 -14.74 4.69 -33.59
C GLY A 59 -13.34 4.06 -33.54
N LYS A 60 -12.29 4.83 -33.21
CA LYS A 60 -10.95 4.26 -33.05
C LYS A 60 -10.88 3.43 -31.75
N THR A 61 -10.51 2.15 -31.86
CA THR A 61 -10.31 1.28 -30.71
C THR A 61 -9.12 1.75 -29.86
N LEU A 62 -9.33 1.90 -28.57
CA LEU A 62 -8.33 2.30 -27.56
C LEU A 62 -7.84 1.13 -26.74
N GLY A 63 -8.63 0.07 -26.65
CA GLY A 63 -8.33 -1.15 -25.91
C GLY A 63 -9.59 -1.90 -25.47
N SER A 64 -9.40 -2.92 -24.64
CA SER A 64 -10.49 -3.67 -24.01
C SER A 64 -10.27 -3.74 -22.52
N GLY A 65 -11.34 -3.76 -21.74
CA GLY A 65 -11.29 -3.78 -20.29
C GLY A 65 -12.63 -4.08 -19.63
N PHE A 66 -12.64 -4.07 -18.34
CA PHE A 66 -13.83 -4.25 -17.52
C PHE A 66 -14.64 -2.96 -17.42
N VAL A 67 -15.96 -3.11 -17.37
CA VAL A 67 -16.92 -2.00 -17.17
C VAL A 67 -17.69 -2.24 -15.86
N ASN A 68 -17.87 -1.16 -15.10
CA ASN A 68 -18.82 -1.11 -13.99
C ASN A 68 -19.66 0.17 -14.11
N PRO A 69 -20.93 0.06 -14.51
CA PRO A 69 -21.79 1.23 -14.73
C PRO A 69 -22.08 2.03 -13.46
N HIS A 70 -21.90 1.47 -12.30
CA HIS A 70 -22.20 2.07 -11.00
C HIS A 70 -20.99 2.77 -10.35
N SER A 71 -19.79 2.58 -10.91
CA SER A 71 -18.57 3.18 -10.39
C SER A 71 -18.25 4.50 -11.08
N LEU A 72 -17.65 5.44 -10.34
CA LEU A 72 -17.10 6.66 -10.92
C LEU A 72 -15.99 6.34 -11.95
N ILE A 73 -15.13 5.38 -11.68
CA ILE A 73 -14.21 4.79 -12.64
C ILE A 73 -14.99 3.67 -13.34
N CYS A 74 -15.75 4.03 -14.36
CA CYS A 74 -16.69 3.12 -14.98
C CYS A 74 -16.05 2.09 -15.92
N ALA A 75 -14.79 2.27 -16.33
CA ALA A 75 -14.06 1.23 -17.03
C ALA A 75 -12.57 1.25 -16.71
N ARG A 76 -11.95 0.07 -16.75
CA ARG A 76 -10.52 -0.14 -16.51
C ARG A 76 -9.93 -0.99 -17.63
N LEU A 77 -9.00 -0.43 -18.39
CA LEU A 77 -8.33 -1.12 -19.49
C LEU A 77 -7.48 -2.27 -18.96
N LEU A 78 -7.66 -3.41 -19.60
CA LEU A 78 -6.78 -4.58 -19.43
C LEU A 78 -5.71 -4.65 -20.53
N THR A 79 -6.08 -4.32 -21.75
CA THR A 79 -5.18 -4.39 -22.90
C THR A 79 -5.47 -3.28 -23.91
N ARG A 80 -4.40 -2.79 -24.55
CA ARG A 80 -4.49 -1.86 -25.68
C ARG A 80 -4.41 -2.56 -27.02
N ARG A 81 -4.09 -3.86 -27.03
CA ARG A 81 -3.96 -4.64 -28.24
C ARG A 81 -5.32 -5.13 -28.68
N PRO A 82 -5.80 -4.74 -29.88
CA PRO A 82 -7.00 -5.30 -30.47
C PRO A 82 -6.86 -6.84 -30.58
N ARG A 83 -7.96 -7.56 -30.46
CA ARG A 83 -8.03 -9.02 -30.60
C ARG A 83 -7.30 -9.83 -29.51
N THR A 84 -6.83 -9.20 -28.43
CA THR A 84 -6.33 -9.96 -27.26
C THR A 84 -7.49 -10.71 -26.64
N GLN A 85 -7.38 -12.01 -26.53
CA GLN A 85 -8.26 -12.83 -25.71
C GLN A 85 -7.99 -12.57 -24.22
N ILE A 86 -9.06 -12.26 -23.49
CA ILE A 86 -9.01 -12.09 -22.04
C ILE A 86 -9.58 -13.38 -21.43
N ASP A 87 -8.70 -14.33 -21.21
CA ASP A 87 -8.94 -15.69 -20.74
C ASP A 87 -7.99 -16.07 -19.61
N ALA A 88 -8.04 -17.30 -19.12
CA ALA A 88 -7.13 -17.80 -18.10
C ALA A 88 -5.65 -17.62 -18.48
N GLY A 89 -5.31 -17.81 -19.76
CA GLY A 89 -3.93 -17.62 -20.26
C GLY A 89 -3.51 -16.15 -20.22
N PHE A 90 -4.42 -15.21 -20.40
CA PHE A 90 -4.14 -13.79 -20.25
C PHE A 90 -3.75 -13.46 -18.80
N PHE A 91 -4.53 -13.92 -17.83
CA PHE A 91 -4.25 -13.70 -16.40
C PHE A 91 -2.99 -14.43 -15.95
N GLU A 92 -2.76 -15.64 -16.44
CA GLU A 92 -1.52 -16.39 -16.14
C GLU A 92 -0.27 -15.63 -16.59
N ARG A 93 -0.25 -15.10 -17.81
CA ARG A 93 0.89 -14.31 -18.30
C ARG A 93 1.17 -13.09 -17.44
N ARG A 94 0.13 -12.40 -16.95
CA ARG A 94 0.25 -11.24 -16.08
C ARG A 94 0.79 -11.61 -14.69
N LEU A 95 0.23 -12.64 -14.09
CA LEU A 95 0.67 -13.17 -12.79
C LEU A 95 2.11 -13.69 -12.87
N ARG A 96 2.46 -14.41 -13.94
CA ARG A 96 3.83 -14.91 -14.17
C ARG A 96 4.82 -13.74 -14.34
N SER A 97 4.45 -12.70 -15.06
CA SER A 97 5.30 -11.50 -15.20
C SER A 97 5.52 -10.79 -13.86
N ALA A 98 4.47 -10.65 -13.05
CA ALA A 98 4.56 -10.08 -11.71
C ALA A 98 5.45 -10.93 -10.78
N LEU A 99 5.28 -12.26 -10.83
CA LEU A 99 6.08 -13.22 -10.07
C LEU A 99 7.57 -13.13 -10.45
N GLN A 100 7.88 -13.18 -11.72
CA GLN A 100 9.26 -13.10 -12.23
C GLN A 100 9.96 -11.81 -11.77
N LEU A 101 9.25 -10.68 -11.78
CA LEU A 101 9.81 -9.44 -11.25
C LEU A 101 10.17 -9.58 -9.76
N ARG A 102 9.26 -10.09 -8.92
CA ARG A 102 9.51 -10.22 -7.47
C ARG A 102 10.61 -11.21 -7.16
N GLU A 103 10.64 -12.34 -7.86
CA GLU A 103 11.69 -13.36 -7.71
C GLU A 103 13.08 -12.84 -8.14
N SER A 104 13.13 -11.88 -9.06
CA SER A 104 14.41 -11.23 -9.44
C SER A 104 14.88 -10.18 -8.42
N LEU A 105 13.99 -9.71 -7.53
CA LEU A 105 14.26 -8.62 -6.60
C LEU A 105 14.40 -9.08 -5.14
N PHE A 106 13.85 -10.23 -4.79
CA PHE A 106 13.77 -10.71 -3.42
C PHE A 106 14.15 -12.19 -3.30
N ASP A 107 15.04 -12.49 -2.36
CA ASP A 107 15.51 -13.86 -2.13
C ASP A 107 14.47 -14.75 -1.45
N GLN A 108 13.55 -14.14 -0.67
CA GLN A 108 12.50 -14.85 0.06
C GLN A 108 11.14 -14.57 -0.57
N PRO A 109 10.22 -15.56 -0.61
CA PRO A 109 8.90 -15.42 -1.18
C PRO A 109 7.94 -14.66 -0.23
N CYS A 110 8.38 -13.49 0.24
CA CYS A 110 7.67 -12.58 1.14
C CYS A 110 7.67 -11.18 0.53
N TYR A 111 6.59 -10.83 -0.20
CA TYR A 111 6.46 -9.57 -0.93
C TYR A 111 5.02 -9.33 -1.37
N ARG A 112 4.69 -8.12 -1.80
CA ARG A 112 3.50 -7.87 -2.59
C ARG A 112 3.68 -8.43 -3.98
N LEU A 113 3.01 -9.55 -4.28
CA LEU A 113 3.08 -10.22 -5.56
C LEU A 113 2.36 -9.46 -6.67
N VAL A 114 1.18 -8.90 -6.36
CA VAL A 114 0.37 -8.12 -7.32
C VAL A 114 -0.03 -6.79 -6.71
N TYR A 115 0.26 -5.72 -7.43
CA TYR A 115 -0.11 -4.36 -7.09
C TYR A 115 -0.99 -3.73 -8.18
N GLY A 116 -2.19 -4.24 -8.34
CA GLY A 116 -3.26 -3.70 -9.15
C GLY A 116 -2.89 -3.31 -10.58
N GLU A 117 -3.18 -2.08 -10.92
CA GLU A 117 -2.96 -1.48 -12.23
C GLU A 117 -1.50 -1.54 -12.68
N SER A 118 -0.57 -1.43 -11.75
CA SER A 118 0.87 -1.44 -12.05
C SER A 118 1.36 -2.79 -12.58
N ASP A 119 0.73 -3.88 -12.16
CA ASP A 119 0.96 -5.23 -12.68
C ASP A 119 -0.03 -5.61 -13.80
N GLY A 120 -0.87 -4.64 -14.23
CA GLY A 120 -1.85 -4.83 -15.27
C GLY A 120 -3.05 -5.70 -14.87
N LEU A 121 -3.31 -5.80 -13.57
CA LEU A 121 -4.41 -6.55 -12.95
C LEU A 121 -5.27 -5.61 -12.09
N PRO A 122 -6.01 -4.66 -12.71
CA PRO A 122 -6.71 -3.58 -12.02
C PRO A 122 -7.62 -4.09 -10.92
N GLY A 123 -7.37 -3.68 -9.67
CA GLY A 123 -8.17 -4.07 -8.52
C GLY A 123 -7.80 -5.41 -7.88
N LEU A 124 -6.72 -6.07 -8.32
CA LEU A 124 -6.17 -7.25 -7.66
C LEU A 124 -4.95 -6.89 -6.83
N VAL A 125 -4.95 -7.28 -5.57
CA VAL A 125 -3.80 -7.19 -4.66
C VAL A 125 -3.53 -8.57 -4.10
N ILE A 126 -2.27 -9.00 -4.15
CA ILE A 126 -1.84 -10.28 -3.56
C ILE A 126 -0.56 -10.03 -2.76
N ASP A 127 -0.61 -10.33 -1.46
CA ASP A 127 0.56 -10.42 -0.60
C ASP A 127 0.95 -11.88 -0.38
N ARG A 128 2.22 -12.19 -0.59
CA ARG A 128 2.77 -13.54 -0.44
C ARG A 128 3.58 -13.65 0.84
N TYR A 129 3.32 -14.71 1.60
CA TYR A 129 4.00 -15.10 2.83
C TYR A 129 4.45 -16.56 2.70
N GLY A 130 5.52 -16.80 1.94
CA GLY A 130 5.93 -18.14 1.61
C GLY A 130 4.91 -18.84 0.69
N ASP A 131 4.24 -19.82 1.23
CA ASP A 131 3.17 -20.61 0.58
C ASP A 131 1.74 -20.18 0.99
N VAL A 132 1.62 -19.13 1.80
CA VAL A 132 0.32 -18.52 2.15
C VAL A 132 0.13 -17.21 1.37
N LEU A 133 -1.03 -17.05 0.76
CA LEU A 133 -1.39 -15.84 0.02
C LEU A 133 -2.53 -15.08 0.71
N VAL A 134 -2.42 -13.77 0.81
CA VAL A 134 -3.52 -12.88 1.17
C VAL A 134 -3.96 -12.12 -0.07
N VAL A 135 -5.20 -12.34 -0.49
CA VAL A 135 -5.76 -11.82 -1.75
C VAL A 135 -6.84 -10.80 -1.45
N GLN A 136 -6.84 -9.69 -2.18
CA GLN A 136 -7.91 -8.71 -2.17
C GLN A 136 -8.38 -8.45 -3.60
N ILE A 137 -9.68 -8.57 -3.83
CA ILE A 137 -10.35 -8.26 -5.09
C ILE A 137 -11.21 -7.03 -4.85
N THR A 138 -10.84 -5.89 -5.43
CA THR A 138 -11.44 -4.59 -5.10
C THR A 138 -12.31 -4.00 -6.20
N THR A 139 -12.42 -4.65 -7.38
CA THR A 139 -13.21 -4.18 -8.52
C THR A 139 -14.16 -5.24 -9.02
N ALA A 140 -15.31 -4.79 -9.54
CA ALA A 140 -16.33 -5.69 -10.12
C ALA A 140 -15.77 -6.54 -11.28
N GLY A 141 -14.84 -5.98 -12.05
CA GLY A 141 -14.20 -6.71 -13.14
C GLY A 141 -13.35 -7.89 -12.68
N MET A 142 -12.52 -7.70 -11.64
CA MET A 142 -11.74 -8.81 -11.07
C MET A 142 -12.62 -9.80 -10.33
N GLU A 143 -13.71 -9.34 -9.70
CA GLU A 143 -14.70 -10.23 -9.07
C GLU A 143 -15.37 -11.13 -10.11
N ALA A 144 -15.75 -10.60 -11.28
CA ALA A 144 -16.37 -11.37 -12.35
C ALA A 144 -15.49 -12.53 -12.88
N VAL A 145 -14.15 -12.40 -12.72
CA VAL A 145 -13.18 -13.44 -13.14
C VAL A 145 -12.54 -14.17 -11.96
N ARG A 146 -13.09 -14.00 -10.76
CA ARG A 146 -12.54 -14.53 -9.50
C ARG A 146 -12.14 -16.00 -9.59
N ASP A 147 -13.04 -16.86 -10.04
CA ASP A 147 -12.79 -18.31 -10.08
C ASP A 147 -11.65 -18.65 -11.04
N VAL A 148 -11.60 -18.00 -12.20
CA VAL A 148 -10.50 -18.14 -13.17
C VAL A 148 -9.17 -17.66 -12.57
N LEU A 149 -9.19 -16.55 -11.83
CA LEU A 149 -7.99 -16.05 -11.15
C LEU A 149 -7.49 -17.02 -10.08
N LEU A 150 -8.38 -17.56 -9.26
CA LEU A 150 -8.02 -18.52 -8.21
C LEU A 150 -7.45 -19.81 -8.80
N GLU A 151 -8.05 -20.34 -9.88
CA GLU A 151 -7.51 -21.51 -10.61
C GLU A 151 -6.12 -21.24 -11.18
N VAL A 152 -5.89 -20.04 -11.74
CA VAL A 152 -4.58 -19.67 -12.29
C VAL A 152 -3.55 -19.49 -11.17
N ILE A 153 -3.93 -18.88 -10.06
CA ILE A 153 -3.05 -18.70 -8.90
C ILE A 153 -2.65 -20.06 -8.33
N ASP A 154 -3.62 -20.95 -8.15
CA ASP A 154 -3.37 -22.32 -7.66
C ASP A 154 -2.40 -23.08 -8.56
N ARG A 155 -2.65 -23.08 -9.88
CA ARG A 155 -1.77 -23.74 -10.86
C ARG A 155 -0.35 -23.16 -10.91
N LEU A 156 -0.21 -21.83 -10.72
CA LEU A 156 1.08 -21.14 -10.85
C LEU A 156 1.93 -21.24 -9.58
N LEU A 157 1.31 -21.17 -8.40
CA LEU A 157 1.99 -21.02 -7.12
C LEU A 157 1.81 -22.22 -6.19
N SER A 158 0.76 -23.04 -6.40
CA SER A 158 0.36 -24.16 -5.53
C SER A 158 0.40 -23.76 -4.04
N PRO A 159 -0.27 -22.67 -3.63
CA PRO A 159 -0.19 -22.21 -2.26
C PRO A 159 -0.83 -23.21 -1.29
N ALA A 160 -0.27 -23.34 -0.09
CA ALA A 160 -0.87 -24.15 0.97
C ALA A 160 -2.22 -23.59 1.43
N ALA A 161 -2.36 -22.27 1.42
CA ALA A 161 -3.61 -21.59 1.78
C ALA A 161 -3.74 -20.21 1.13
N MET A 162 -4.99 -19.77 0.94
CA MET A 162 -5.32 -18.41 0.51
C MET A 162 -6.35 -17.78 1.46
N LEU A 163 -6.08 -16.57 1.91
CA LEU A 163 -7.00 -15.73 2.67
C LEU A 163 -7.50 -14.59 1.77
N LEU A 164 -8.76 -14.65 1.36
CA LEU A 164 -9.39 -13.55 0.62
C LEU A 164 -9.94 -12.53 1.62
N ARG A 165 -9.24 -11.39 1.76
CA ARG A 165 -9.63 -10.29 2.66
C ARG A 165 -10.35 -9.19 1.90
N ASN A 166 -11.57 -9.49 1.52
CA ASN A 166 -12.42 -8.60 0.71
C ASN A 166 -13.27 -7.62 1.56
N GLU A 167 -12.92 -7.38 2.81
CA GLU A 167 -13.59 -6.46 3.74
C GLU A 167 -13.10 -4.99 3.60
N THR A 168 -12.84 -4.55 2.38
CA THR A 168 -12.36 -3.19 2.11
C THR A 168 -13.49 -2.25 1.71
N ALA A 169 -13.47 -1.01 2.20
CA ALA A 169 -14.49 0.00 1.87
C ALA A 169 -14.57 0.32 0.35
N VAL A 170 -13.50 0.07 -0.40
CA VAL A 170 -13.47 0.25 -1.86
C VAL A 170 -14.45 -0.69 -2.55
N ARG A 171 -14.66 -1.90 -2.05
CA ARG A 171 -15.62 -2.85 -2.61
C ARG A 171 -17.05 -2.33 -2.61
N ALA A 172 -17.45 -1.61 -1.55
CA ALA A 172 -18.78 -0.99 -1.48
C ALA A 172 -18.99 0.07 -2.59
N LEU A 173 -17.93 0.78 -3.01
CA LEU A 173 -17.98 1.72 -4.13
C LEU A 173 -18.13 1.03 -5.49
N GLU A 174 -17.76 -0.23 -5.57
CA GLU A 174 -17.91 -1.09 -6.75
C GLU A 174 -19.21 -1.91 -6.73
N GLY A 175 -20.01 -1.80 -5.66
CA GLY A 175 -21.24 -2.56 -5.49
C GLY A 175 -21.02 -4.03 -5.05
N LEU A 176 -19.85 -4.32 -4.48
CA LEU A 176 -19.46 -5.67 -4.06
C LEU A 176 -19.67 -5.89 -2.56
N SER A 177 -19.99 -7.13 -2.17
CA SER A 177 -20.04 -7.57 -0.77
C SER A 177 -18.68 -7.43 -0.09
N GLN A 178 -18.70 -7.23 1.22
CA GLN A 178 -17.50 -7.24 2.07
C GLN A 178 -17.49 -8.56 2.84
N GLU A 179 -16.49 -9.39 2.59
CA GLU A 179 -16.40 -10.73 3.15
C GLU A 179 -14.96 -11.20 3.31
N VAL A 180 -14.76 -12.15 4.19
CA VAL A 180 -13.52 -12.90 4.33
C VAL A 180 -13.78 -14.34 3.96
N GLU A 181 -12.94 -14.90 3.10
CA GLU A 181 -13.02 -16.29 2.68
C GLU A 181 -11.67 -16.96 2.89
N ILE A 182 -11.70 -18.23 3.30
CA ILE A 182 -10.51 -19.03 3.54
C ILE A 182 -10.53 -20.22 2.58
N ILE A 183 -9.43 -20.42 1.87
CA ILE A 183 -9.20 -21.57 1.00
C ILE A 183 -7.98 -22.32 1.56
N GLY A 184 -8.17 -23.59 1.91
CA GLY A 184 -7.16 -24.37 2.62
C GLY A 184 -7.14 -24.07 4.12
N GLU A 185 -6.03 -24.37 4.78
CA GLU A 185 -5.82 -24.11 6.22
C GLU A 185 -4.95 -22.89 6.42
N VAL A 186 -5.56 -21.72 6.56
CA VAL A 186 -4.85 -20.47 6.81
C VAL A 186 -4.35 -20.45 8.26
N PRO A 187 -3.03 -20.34 8.51
CA PRO A 187 -2.50 -20.24 9.85
C PRO A 187 -2.91 -18.91 10.52
N GLU A 188 -2.97 -18.91 11.84
CA GLU A 188 -3.23 -17.68 12.60
C GLU A 188 -2.15 -16.62 12.36
N THR A 189 -0.90 -17.07 12.24
CA THR A 189 0.26 -16.22 11.99
C THR A 189 1.13 -16.78 10.87
N VAL A 190 1.85 -15.87 10.21
CA VAL A 190 2.91 -16.20 9.23
C VAL A 190 4.22 -15.57 9.65
N PHE A 191 5.32 -15.98 9.00
CA PHE A 191 6.64 -15.42 9.30
C PHE A 191 7.16 -14.59 8.13
N VAL A 192 7.79 -13.47 8.47
CA VAL A 192 8.52 -12.60 7.55
C VAL A 192 9.91 -12.37 8.08
N GLU A 193 10.93 -12.57 7.25
CA GLU A 193 12.31 -12.22 7.57
C GLU A 193 12.69 -10.94 6.81
N GLU A 194 13.09 -9.91 7.55
CA GLU A 194 13.44 -8.61 6.97
C GLU A 194 14.43 -7.87 7.88
N GLY A 195 15.51 -7.33 7.30
CA GLY A 195 16.47 -6.54 8.05
C GLY A 195 17.18 -7.27 9.18
N GLY A 196 17.37 -8.60 9.06
CA GLY A 196 17.97 -9.45 10.09
C GLY A 196 17.03 -9.81 11.24
N VAL A 197 15.73 -9.53 11.12
CA VAL A 197 14.70 -9.84 12.12
C VAL A 197 13.68 -10.79 11.53
N ARG A 198 13.32 -11.82 12.28
CA ARG A 198 12.20 -12.71 11.97
C ARG A 198 10.97 -12.28 12.74
N TYR A 199 9.94 -11.90 11.99
CA TYR A 199 8.66 -11.45 12.52
C TYR A 199 7.61 -12.54 12.45
N GLU A 200 6.89 -12.74 13.54
CA GLU A 200 5.60 -13.42 13.53
C GLU A 200 4.51 -12.37 13.26
N VAL A 201 3.75 -12.57 12.19
CA VAL A 201 2.76 -11.62 11.66
C VAL A 201 1.37 -12.21 11.77
N PRO A 202 0.43 -11.58 12.52
CA PRO A 202 -0.93 -12.08 12.62
C PRO A 202 -1.70 -11.82 11.32
N LEU A 203 -2.36 -12.86 10.78
CA LEU A 203 -3.20 -12.74 9.60
C LEU A 203 -4.66 -12.47 9.94
N SER A 204 -5.22 -13.19 10.91
CA SER A 204 -6.65 -13.11 11.25
C SER A 204 -7.03 -11.82 11.96
N ALA A 205 -6.18 -11.35 12.87
CA ALA A 205 -6.38 -10.15 13.68
C ALA A 205 -5.52 -8.95 13.26
N GLY A 206 -4.68 -9.12 12.23
CA GLY A 206 -3.75 -8.10 11.75
C GLY A 206 -4.42 -6.97 10.96
N GLN A 207 -3.69 -5.87 10.79
CA GLN A 207 -4.14 -4.75 9.96
C GLN A 207 -3.99 -5.09 8.47
N LYS A 208 -4.94 -4.67 7.62
CA LYS A 208 -4.93 -4.84 6.17
C LYS A 208 -4.62 -6.30 5.77
N THR A 209 -3.53 -6.49 5.02
CA THR A 209 -3.04 -7.79 4.54
C THR A 209 -2.04 -8.46 5.48
N GLY A 210 -1.71 -7.83 6.63
CA GLY A 210 -0.83 -8.37 7.67
C GLY A 210 0.49 -7.63 7.82
N TRP A 211 1.30 -7.52 6.78
CA TRP A 211 2.61 -6.86 6.78
C TRP A 211 2.66 -5.67 5.82
N PHE A 212 3.49 -4.67 6.13
CA PHE A 212 3.69 -3.48 5.32
C PHE A 212 4.98 -3.62 4.49
N TYR A 213 4.91 -4.38 3.40
CA TYR A 213 6.04 -4.60 2.49
C TYR A 213 6.53 -3.30 1.83
N ASP A 214 5.63 -2.34 1.64
CA ASP A 214 5.91 -1.04 1.02
C ASP A 214 6.99 -0.23 1.74
N GLN A 215 7.13 -0.41 3.06
CA GLN A 215 8.13 0.29 3.88
C GLN A 215 9.50 -0.41 3.94
N ARG A 216 9.67 -1.59 3.36
CA ARG A 216 10.91 -2.39 3.45
C ARG A 216 12.17 -1.58 3.13
N SER A 217 12.18 -0.88 2.00
CA SER A 217 13.34 -0.09 1.57
C SER A 217 13.66 1.07 2.53
N ASN A 218 12.61 1.68 3.10
CA ASN A 218 12.75 2.77 4.06
C ASN A 218 13.28 2.26 5.40
N ARG A 219 12.80 1.09 5.86
CA ARG A 219 13.35 0.44 7.07
C ARG A 219 14.83 0.11 6.90
N ALA A 220 15.23 -0.44 5.74
CA ALA A 220 16.63 -0.71 5.44
C ALA A 220 17.49 0.57 5.40
N ALA A 221 16.95 1.66 4.85
CA ALA A 221 17.64 2.96 4.83
C ALA A 221 17.89 3.53 6.24
N MET A 222 17.02 3.23 7.21
CA MET A 222 17.15 3.66 8.60
C MET A 222 18.38 3.06 9.29
N HIS A 223 18.82 1.86 8.92
CA HIS A 223 19.89 1.13 9.63
C HIS A 223 21.16 1.96 9.83
N LYS A 224 21.53 2.81 8.89
CA LYS A 224 22.74 3.65 8.97
C LYS A 224 22.67 4.76 10.02
N TYR A 225 21.50 5.03 10.59
CA TYR A 225 21.28 6.14 11.53
C TYR A 225 21.12 5.69 13.00
N VAL A 226 21.01 4.38 13.29
CA VAL A 226 20.51 3.89 14.58
C VAL A 226 21.55 3.26 15.49
N ALA A 227 22.75 2.90 15.00
CA ALA A 227 23.77 2.24 15.80
C ALA A 227 24.18 3.07 17.06
N GLY A 228 24.04 2.50 18.25
CA GLY A 228 24.31 3.16 19.53
C GLY A 228 23.29 4.24 19.93
N LYS A 229 22.19 4.39 19.21
CA LYS A 229 21.19 5.46 19.40
C LYS A 229 19.98 5.00 20.19
N ARG A 230 19.33 5.96 20.86
CA ARG A 230 17.99 5.79 21.44
C ARG A 230 16.95 6.08 20.36
N VAL A 231 16.09 5.12 20.09
CA VAL A 231 15.12 5.17 18.99
C VAL A 231 13.69 5.17 19.51
N LEU A 232 12.83 6.00 18.90
CA LEU A 232 11.39 6.00 19.12
C LEU A 232 10.67 5.63 17.83
N ASP A 233 9.89 4.55 17.86
CA ASP A 233 9.07 4.06 16.76
C ASP A 233 7.61 4.37 17.05
N VAL A 234 7.07 5.41 16.39
CA VAL A 234 5.70 5.90 16.60
C VAL A 234 4.79 5.36 15.51
N PHE A 235 3.67 4.76 15.93
CA PHE A 235 2.78 3.91 15.12
C PHE A 235 3.48 2.60 14.73
N SER A 236 4.09 1.96 15.73
CA SER A 236 5.01 0.85 15.54
C SER A 236 4.34 -0.43 15.01
N TYR A 237 3.02 -0.56 15.13
CA TYR A 237 2.31 -1.81 14.85
C TYR A 237 3.00 -2.95 15.61
N ILE A 238 3.43 -4.01 14.96
CA ILE A 238 4.13 -5.15 15.57
C ILE A 238 5.66 -4.92 15.68
N GLY A 239 6.12 -3.67 15.61
CA GLY A 239 7.51 -3.27 15.82
C GLY A 239 8.41 -3.39 14.58
N ALA A 240 7.84 -3.24 13.36
CA ALA A 240 8.62 -3.43 12.15
C ALA A 240 9.85 -2.53 12.03
N TRP A 241 9.73 -1.26 12.37
CA TRP A 241 10.86 -0.33 12.40
C TRP A 241 11.71 -0.50 13.64
N GLY A 242 11.08 -0.59 14.82
CA GLY A 242 11.78 -0.63 16.10
C GLY A 242 12.67 -1.84 16.27
N LEU A 243 12.19 -3.05 15.90
CA LEU A 243 12.98 -4.25 16.01
C LEU A 243 14.17 -4.25 15.03
N GLN A 244 14.00 -3.73 13.82
CA GLN A 244 15.12 -3.57 12.90
C GLN A 244 16.14 -2.54 13.40
N ALA A 245 15.67 -1.46 14.05
CA ALA A 245 16.58 -0.52 14.68
C ALA A 245 17.42 -1.18 15.77
N ALA A 246 16.80 -2.01 16.62
CA ALA A 246 17.50 -2.78 17.65
C ALA A 246 18.49 -3.79 17.06
N ALA A 247 18.09 -4.53 16.02
CA ALA A 247 18.97 -5.46 15.31
C ALA A 247 20.14 -4.75 14.61
N ALA A 248 19.92 -3.53 14.13
CA ALA A 248 20.96 -2.68 13.53
C ALA A 248 21.83 -1.94 14.58
N GLY A 249 21.70 -2.29 15.88
CA GLY A 249 22.59 -1.84 16.94
C GLY A 249 22.11 -0.63 17.73
N ALA A 250 20.82 -0.26 17.68
CA ALA A 250 20.27 0.74 18.59
C ALA A 250 20.49 0.32 20.05
N SER A 251 20.82 1.28 20.92
CA SER A 251 21.05 1.01 22.34
C SER A 251 19.75 0.77 23.10
N GLU A 252 18.69 1.48 22.72
CA GLU A 252 17.35 1.41 23.31
C GLU A 252 16.32 1.76 22.27
N VAL A 253 15.20 1.06 22.25
CA VAL A 253 14.07 1.32 21.37
C VAL A 253 12.78 1.35 22.18
N CYS A 254 11.96 2.40 21.95
CA CYS A 254 10.63 2.48 22.49
C CYS A 254 9.62 2.43 21.31
N CYS A 255 8.77 1.41 21.28
CA CYS A 255 7.68 1.26 20.34
C CYS A 255 6.41 1.86 20.91
N VAL A 256 5.64 2.61 20.08
CA VAL A 256 4.39 3.26 20.48
C VAL A 256 3.28 2.88 19.51
N ASP A 257 2.23 2.26 20.01
CA ASP A 257 1.01 1.97 19.25
C ASP A 257 -0.22 1.94 20.19
N SER A 258 -1.38 2.24 19.65
CA SER A 258 -2.64 2.22 20.41
C SER A 258 -3.27 0.83 20.51
N ALA A 259 -2.96 -0.07 19.60
CA ALA A 259 -3.57 -1.38 19.54
C ALA A 259 -2.96 -2.34 20.58
N PRO A 260 -3.78 -3.02 21.41
CA PRO A 260 -3.26 -4.03 22.35
C PRO A 260 -2.48 -5.15 21.68
N LEU A 261 -2.92 -5.56 20.50
CA LEU A 261 -2.25 -6.56 19.66
C LEU A 261 -0.81 -6.17 19.35
N ALA A 262 -0.55 -4.88 19.10
CA ALA A 262 0.78 -4.36 18.78
C ALA A 262 1.78 -4.66 19.91
N GLN A 263 1.43 -4.39 21.15
CA GLN A 263 2.29 -4.70 22.30
C GLN A 263 2.64 -6.17 22.35
N THR A 264 1.64 -7.05 22.29
CA THR A 264 1.83 -8.50 22.36
C THR A 264 2.84 -8.99 21.31
N TYR A 265 2.70 -8.52 20.06
CA TYR A 265 3.60 -8.94 18.99
C TYR A 265 4.96 -8.25 19.01
N VAL A 266 5.07 -7.02 19.50
CA VAL A 266 6.38 -6.38 19.75
C VAL A 266 7.18 -7.20 20.75
N GLU A 267 6.58 -7.56 21.89
CA GLU A 267 7.23 -8.35 22.94
C GLU A 267 7.60 -9.75 22.41
N LYS A 268 6.68 -10.43 21.74
CA LYS A 268 6.89 -11.76 21.18
C LYS A 268 8.01 -11.77 20.14
N ASN A 269 8.00 -10.83 19.21
CA ASN A 269 9.00 -10.70 18.17
C ASN A 269 10.37 -10.26 18.74
N ALA A 270 10.39 -9.39 19.76
CA ALA A 270 11.63 -9.00 20.43
C ALA A 270 12.29 -10.21 21.11
N ALA A 271 11.53 -10.99 21.86
CA ALA A 271 12.03 -12.20 22.52
C ALA A 271 12.53 -13.25 21.52
N ALA A 272 11.78 -13.49 20.43
CA ALA A 272 12.15 -14.45 19.38
C ALA A 272 13.46 -14.10 18.66
N ASN A 273 13.90 -12.84 18.71
CA ASN A 273 15.12 -12.34 18.07
C ASN A 273 16.20 -11.96 19.11
N ALA A 274 16.02 -12.28 20.41
CA ALA A 274 16.92 -11.89 21.51
C ALA A 274 17.18 -10.38 21.58
N LEU A 275 16.14 -9.57 21.32
CA LEU A 275 16.18 -8.10 21.34
C LEU A 275 15.42 -7.51 22.53
N ASP A 276 14.78 -8.33 23.35
CA ASP A 276 13.89 -7.94 24.45
C ASP A 276 14.56 -7.00 25.47
N ALA A 277 15.85 -7.16 25.72
CA ALA A 277 16.60 -6.27 26.62
C ALA A 277 16.72 -4.81 26.11
N ARG A 278 16.47 -4.55 24.82
CA ARG A 278 16.59 -3.24 24.19
C ARG A 278 15.25 -2.62 23.81
N ILE A 279 14.17 -3.41 23.83
CA ILE A 279 12.85 -3.00 23.35
C ILE A 279 11.94 -2.73 24.54
N SER A 280 11.29 -1.59 24.51
CA SER A 280 10.16 -1.26 25.37
C SER A 280 8.94 -0.91 24.50
N HIS A 281 7.74 -1.01 25.06
CA HIS A 281 6.51 -0.65 24.42
C HIS A 281 5.67 0.27 25.31
N ARG A 282 5.06 1.30 24.70
CA ARG A 282 4.05 2.17 25.33
C ARG A 282 2.75 2.09 24.55
N GLN A 283 1.73 1.47 25.12
CA GLN A 283 0.39 1.44 24.53
C GLN A 283 -0.30 2.78 24.76
N GLY A 284 -0.82 3.38 23.70
CA GLY A 284 -1.61 4.60 23.77
C GLY A 284 -1.71 5.34 22.47
N ASP A 285 -2.55 6.39 22.46
CA ASP A 285 -2.62 7.31 21.33
C ASP A 285 -1.27 8.01 21.16
N ALA A 286 -0.76 8.03 19.94
CA ALA A 286 0.58 8.55 19.64
C ALA A 286 0.76 10.03 20.04
N PHE A 287 -0.30 10.85 19.88
CA PHE A 287 -0.25 12.27 20.27
C PHE A 287 -0.14 12.44 21.79
N ASP A 288 -0.81 11.59 22.55
CA ASP A 288 -0.81 11.67 24.01
C ASP A 288 0.46 11.07 24.59
N VAL A 289 0.94 9.96 24.03
CA VAL A 289 2.23 9.36 24.43
C VAL A 289 3.40 10.32 24.17
N LEU A 290 3.43 11.01 23.02
CA LEU A 290 4.47 12.01 22.73
C LEU A 290 4.44 13.19 23.69
N LYS A 291 3.25 13.65 24.13
CA LYS A 291 3.14 14.68 25.16
C LYS A 291 3.69 14.19 26.51
N ALA A 292 3.31 12.97 26.93
CA ALA A 292 3.81 12.37 28.17
C ALA A 292 5.34 12.24 28.15
N LEU A 293 5.92 11.73 27.04
CA LEU A 293 7.37 11.64 26.87
C LEU A 293 8.06 13.01 27.00
N ARG A 294 7.45 14.06 26.46
CA ARG A 294 7.95 15.44 26.62
C ARG A 294 7.91 15.90 28.07
N GLU A 295 6.80 15.65 28.77
CA GLU A 295 6.63 16.01 30.20
C GLU A 295 7.61 15.23 31.08
N GLU A 296 7.90 13.99 30.75
CA GLU A 296 8.93 13.14 31.36
C GLU A 296 10.36 13.57 30.97
N SER A 297 10.53 14.61 30.15
CA SER A 297 11.82 15.07 29.65
C SER A 297 12.62 14.02 28.87
N GLN A 298 11.93 13.03 28.27
CA GLN A 298 12.56 12.02 27.45
C GLN A 298 13.10 12.60 26.14
N ARG A 299 14.23 12.07 25.68
CA ARG A 299 14.84 12.46 24.39
C ARG A 299 15.29 11.22 23.64
N PHE A 300 15.11 11.25 22.32
CA PHE A 300 15.51 10.17 21.41
C PHE A 300 16.40 10.73 20.30
N ASP A 301 17.40 9.97 19.91
CA ASP A 301 18.33 10.36 18.84
C ASP A 301 17.72 10.16 17.46
N VAL A 302 16.88 9.14 17.30
CA VAL A 302 16.15 8.83 16.07
C VAL A 302 14.68 8.63 16.39
N ILE A 303 13.81 9.30 15.66
CA ILE A 303 12.37 9.14 15.78
C ILE A 303 11.78 8.79 14.43
N ILE A 304 11.03 7.69 14.37
CA ILE A 304 10.22 7.29 13.22
C ILE A 304 8.77 7.68 13.50
N VAL A 305 8.13 8.35 12.54
CA VAL A 305 6.71 8.70 12.56
C VAL A 305 6.08 8.15 11.29
N ASP A 306 5.42 7.00 11.40
CA ASP A 306 4.79 6.29 10.28
C ASP A 306 3.27 6.12 10.52
N PRO A 307 2.50 7.22 10.48
CA PRO A 307 1.09 7.22 10.84
C PRO A 307 0.23 6.54 9.77
N PRO A 308 -0.99 6.11 10.14
CA PRO A 308 -2.01 5.78 9.16
C PRO A 308 -2.34 7.00 8.30
N ALA A 309 -2.97 6.77 7.13
CA ALA A 309 -3.35 7.85 6.24
C ALA A 309 -4.32 8.83 6.91
N PHE A 310 -3.85 10.03 7.24
CA PHE A 310 -4.69 11.10 7.79
C PHE A 310 -5.56 11.78 6.72
N ILE A 311 -5.21 11.61 5.42
CA ILE A 311 -5.98 12.13 4.30
C ILE A 311 -6.43 10.95 3.43
N LYS A 312 -7.67 10.51 3.65
CA LYS A 312 -8.28 9.42 2.86
C LYS A 312 -9.05 9.94 1.64
N ARG A 313 -9.57 11.18 1.73
CA ARG A 313 -10.38 11.83 0.69
C ARG A 313 -9.98 13.29 0.53
N ARG A 314 -10.16 13.84 -0.66
CA ARG A 314 -9.81 15.26 -0.96
C ARG A 314 -10.41 16.28 0.02
N LYS A 315 -11.63 16.07 0.51
CA LYS A 315 -12.28 16.94 1.49
C LYS A 315 -11.58 16.96 2.86
N GLU A 316 -10.73 15.97 3.15
CA GLU A 316 -10.03 15.81 4.42
C GLU A 316 -8.61 16.41 4.39
N ILE A 317 -8.18 16.98 3.26
CA ILE A 317 -6.80 17.49 3.09
C ILE A 317 -6.41 18.45 4.21
N LYS A 318 -7.23 19.47 4.48
CA LYS A 318 -6.91 20.48 5.50
C LYS A 318 -6.76 19.88 6.90
N ALA A 319 -7.67 19.02 7.31
CA ALA A 319 -7.65 18.37 8.62
C ALA A 319 -6.47 17.37 8.72
N GLY A 320 -6.20 16.61 7.67
CA GLY A 320 -5.10 15.67 7.65
C GLY A 320 -3.73 16.35 7.64
N GLU A 321 -3.56 17.46 6.92
CA GLU A 321 -2.33 18.27 6.98
C GLU A 321 -2.07 18.79 8.40
N GLN A 322 -3.11 19.21 9.11
CA GLN A 322 -3.00 19.60 10.53
C GLN A 322 -2.56 18.43 11.41
N GLY A 323 -3.07 17.21 11.12
CA GLY A 323 -2.63 15.98 11.79
C GLY A 323 -1.14 15.71 11.58
N TYR A 324 -0.68 15.77 10.32
CA TYR A 324 0.75 15.62 10.00
C TYR A 324 1.62 16.70 10.65
N ALA A 325 1.21 17.96 10.60
CA ALA A 325 1.94 19.05 11.26
C ALA A 325 2.04 18.84 12.77
N ARG A 326 0.94 18.45 13.41
CA ARG A 326 0.86 18.25 14.86
C ARG A 326 1.73 17.06 15.31
N ILE A 327 1.67 15.92 14.64
CA ILE A 327 2.44 14.75 15.04
C ILE A 327 3.94 15.00 14.88
N ASN A 328 4.36 15.61 13.77
CA ASN A 328 5.77 15.97 13.56
C ASN A 328 6.27 17.01 14.55
N LYS A 329 5.43 17.99 14.91
CA LYS A 329 5.77 18.97 15.96
C LYS A 329 6.01 18.30 17.31
N LEU A 330 5.17 17.36 17.71
CA LEU A 330 5.33 16.60 18.97
C LEU A 330 6.57 15.73 18.94
N ALA A 331 6.83 15.02 17.82
CA ALA A 331 8.04 14.24 17.65
C ALA A 331 9.31 15.09 17.78
N LEU A 332 9.34 16.25 17.14
CA LEU A 332 10.46 17.21 17.24
C LEU A 332 10.71 17.70 18.68
N GLN A 333 9.68 17.75 19.53
CA GLN A 333 9.80 18.17 20.93
C GLN A 333 10.53 17.14 21.80
N VAL A 334 10.54 15.87 21.40
CA VAL A 334 11.25 14.79 22.10
C VAL A 334 12.48 14.30 21.32
N LEU A 335 12.80 14.93 20.19
CA LEU A 335 13.99 14.66 19.42
C LEU A 335 15.21 15.37 20.04
N ALA A 336 16.27 14.62 20.28
CA ALA A 336 17.53 15.14 20.78
C ALA A 336 18.14 16.20 19.83
N PRO A 337 19.04 17.09 20.31
CA PRO A 337 19.88 17.88 19.43
C PRO A 337 20.69 16.99 18.48
N ASP A 338 20.84 17.39 17.24
CA ASP A 338 21.50 16.61 16.18
C ASP A 338 20.83 15.27 15.83
N GLY A 339 19.56 15.12 16.23
CA GLY A 339 18.78 13.90 16.02
C GLY A 339 18.24 13.77 14.60
N ILE A 340 17.78 12.56 14.29
CA ILE A 340 17.19 12.20 12.99
C ILE A 340 15.68 11.99 13.17
N LEU A 341 14.90 12.70 12.38
CA LEU A 341 13.46 12.47 12.23
C LEU A 341 13.17 11.76 10.90
N ILE A 342 12.54 10.60 10.96
CA ILE A 342 12.03 9.90 9.79
C ILE A 342 10.51 10.10 9.78
N SER A 343 10.02 10.96 8.87
CA SER A 343 8.61 11.30 8.77
C SER A 343 7.99 10.67 7.54
N CYS A 344 7.02 9.78 7.72
CA CYS A 344 6.36 9.05 6.66
C CYS A 344 4.92 9.54 6.43
N SER A 345 4.41 9.30 5.22
CA SER A 345 3.00 9.44 4.88
C SER A 345 2.61 8.46 3.79
N CYS A 346 1.55 7.70 4.03
CA CYS A 346 0.87 6.87 3.02
C CYS A 346 -0.37 7.55 2.44
N SER A 347 -0.62 8.82 2.71
CA SER A 347 -1.73 9.59 2.14
C SER A 347 -1.45 9.95 0.69
N MET A 348 -2.19 9.35 -0.24
CA MET A 348 -2.08 9.62 -1.68
C MET A 348 -2.32 11.11 -2.01
N HIS A 349 -3.23 11.76 -1.29
CA HIS A 349 -3.57 13.18 -1.50
C HIS A 349 -2.58 14.17 -0.87
N LEU A 350 -1.50 13.70 -0.22
CA LEU A 350 -0.44 14.55 0.31
C LEU A 350 0.80 14.43 -0.57
N ALA A 351 1.12 15.48 -1.30
CA ALA A 351 2.35 15.53 -2.08
C ALA A 351 3.59 15.51 -1.16
N GLU A 352 4.69 14.91 -1.61
CA GLU A 352 5.97 14.88 -0.86
C GLU A 352 6.46 16.28 -0.48
N SER A 353 6.39 17.21 -1.43
CA SER A 353 6.77 18.62 -1.20
C SER A 353 5.93 19.26 -0.09
N ARG A 354 4.65 18.87 0.01
CA ARG A 354 3.79 19.38 1.05
C ARG A 354 4.12 18.78 2.42
N LEU A 355 4.38 17.48 2.50
CA LEU A 355 4.89 16.86 3.72
C LEU A 355 6.19 17.53 4.18
N GLN A 356 7.14 17.75 3.26
CA GLN A 356 8.39 18.45 3.56
C GLN A 356 8.14 19.84 4.13
N GLN A 357 7.22 20.62 3.55
CA GLN A 357 6.85 21.94 4.08
C GLN A 357 6.28 21.86 5.51
N LEU A 358 5.38 20.89 5.78
CA LEU A 358 4.77 20.71 7.10
C LEU A 358 5.82 20.36 8.16
N VAL A 359 6.74 19.45 7.85
CA VAL A 359 7.84 19.06 8.76
C VAL A 359 8.77 20.26 9.00
N TYR A 360 9.17 20.97 7.94
CA TYR A 360 10.02 22.15 8.05
C TYR A 360 9.38 23.27 8.89
N GLN A 361 8.09 23.56 8.65
CA GLN A 361 7.34 24.56 9.43
C GLN A 361 7.25 24.16 10.91
N SER A 362 7.07 22.88 11.20
CA SER A 362 7.02 22.34 12.56
C SER A 362 8.36 22.51 13.29
N ALA A 363 9.49 22.31 12.60
CA ALA A 363 10.82 22.57 13.16
C ALA A 363 11.06 24.06 13.38
N ARG A 364 10.76 24.90 12.38
CA ARG A 364 10.95 26.35 12.45
C ARG A 364 10.15 27.01 13.57
N GLN A 365 8.91 26.57 13.83
CA GLN A 365 8.09 27.05 14.94
C GLN A 365 8.70 26.77 16.34
N GLN A 366 9.67 25.88 16.41
CA GLN A 366 10.42 25.53 17.62
C GLN A 366 11.84 26.09 17.62
N GLY A 367 12.15 27.00 16.68
CA GLY A 367 13.49 27.58 16.55
C GLY A 367 14.56 26.59 16.07
N ARG A 368 14.15 25.43 15.51
CA ARG A 368 15.07 24.39 15.08
C ARG A 368 15.28 24.41 13.55
N GLN A 369 16.50 24.15 13.12
CA GLN A 369 16.82 23.95 11.72
C GLN A 369 16.51 22.52 11.28
N LEU A 370 16.32 22.31 9.99
CA LEU A 370 16.05 20.99 9.39
C LEU A 370 16.89 20.82 8.12
N GLN A 371 17.55 19.69 8.02
CA GLN A 371 18.27 19.26 6.82
C GLN A 371 17.64 17.97 6.29
N LEU A 372 17.17 17.97 5.06
CA LEU A 372 16.68 16.76 4.40
C LEU A 372 17.89 15.97 3.87
N LEU A 373 18.11 14.78 4.39
CA LEU A 373 19.22 13.90 4.02
C LEU A 373 18.85 12.96 2.88
N GLU A 374 17.65 12.35 2.99
CA GLU A 374 17.18 11.31 2.08
C GLU A 374 15.68 11.39 1.87
N ARG A 375 15.22 10.94 0.70
CA ARG A 375 13.82 10.71 0.37
C ARG A 375 13.59 9.23 0.18
N GLY A 376 12.67 8.68 0.93
CA GLY A 376 12.22 7.30 0.79
C GLY A 376 10.93 7.22 -0.02
N PHE A 377 10.71 6.04 -0.57
CA PHE A 377 9.63 5.71 -1.49
C PHE A 377 9.09 4.32 -1.18
N GLN A 378 7.98 3.93 -1.79
CA GLN A 378 7.46 2.57 -1.66
C GLN A 378 8.45 1.54 -2.26
N CYS A 379 8.52 0.36 -1.63
CA CYS A 379 9.42 -0.70 -2.05
C CYS A 379 9.09 -1.20 -3.46
N MET A 380 10.06 -1.80 -4.13
CA MET A 380 10.01 -2.23 -5.53
C MET A 380 8.91 -3.26 -5.84
N ASP A 381 8.40 -3.97 -4.83
CA ASP A 381 7.23 -4.85 -4.97
C ASP A 381 5.90 -4.09 -5.09
N HIS A 382 5.93 -2.77 -4.94
CA HIS A 382 4.83 -1.84 -5.19
C HIS A 382 5.19 -0.91 -6.38
N PRO A 383 5.32 -1.45 -7.61
CA PRO A 383 5.73 -0.64 -8.76
C PRO A 383 4.70 0.47 -9.05
N VAL A 384 5.20 1.62 -9.48
CA VAL A 384 4.34 2.75 -9.88
C VAL A 384 3.97 2.63 -11.35
N HIS A 385 2.70 2.83 -11.67
CA HIS A 385 2.27 3.03 -13.04
C HIS A 385 2.45 4.51 -13.43
N PRO A 386 3.36 4.86 -14.37
CA PRO A 386 3.73 6.25 -14.61
C PRO A 386 2.57 7.16 -15.03
N ALA A 387 1.52 6.60 -15.65
CA ALA A 387 0.34 7.35 -16.06
C ALA A 387 -0.76 7.42 -14.99
N ILE A 388 -0.61 6.75 -13.84
CA ILE A 388 -1.59 6.71 -12.75
C ILE A 388 -0.90 7.17 -11.47
N ALA A 389 -0.97 8.46 -11.19
CA ALA A 389 -0.31 9.08 -10.04
C ALA A 389 -0.71 8.46 -8.70
N GLU A 390 -1.93 7.93 -8.63
CA GLU A 390 -2.50 7.28 -7.44
C GLU A 390 -1.75 6.01 -7.03
N THR A 391 -0.97 5.42 -7.93
CA THR A 391 -0.13 4.26 -7.61
C THR A 391 1.13 4.62 -6.82
N ALA A 392 1.51 5.91 -6.77
CA ALA A 392 2.62 6.45 -5.99
C ALA A 392 2.07 7.15 -4.73
N TYR A 393 2.03 6.46 -3.61
CA TYR A 393 1.35 6.97 -2.41
C TYR A 393 2.26 7.14 -1.19
N LEU A 394 3.39 6.41 -1.10
CA LEU A 394 4.24 6.41 0.07
C LEU A 394 5.40 7.40 -0.06
N LYS A 395 5.63 8.15 0.98
CA LYS A 395 6.76 9.09 1.15
C LYS A 395 7.39 8.87 2.50
N ALA A 396 8.72 8.95 2.57
CA ALA A 396 9.49 8.98 3.80
C ALA A 396 10.59 10.05 3.70
N LEU A 397 10.63 10.97 4.64
CA LEU A 397 11.61 12.03 4.71
C LEU A 397 12.58 11.76 5.86
N PHE A 398 13.86 11.58 5.55
CA PHE A 398 14.92 11.39 6.54
C PHE A 398 15.56 12.75 6.78
N CYS A 399 15.29 13.33 7.94
CA CYS A 399 15.66 14.69 8.28
C CYS A 399 16.62 14.72 9.46
N ARG A 400 17.74 15.43 9.33
CA ARG A 400 18.58 15.80 10.48
C ARG A 400 18.11 17.12 11.05
N VAL A 401 18.09 17.22 12.37
CA VAL A 401 17.79 18.44 13.11
C VAL A 401 19.03 18.85 13.87
N PRO A 402 19.92 19.71 13.29
CA PRO A 402 21.19 20.07 13.90
C PRO A 402 21.04 20.65 15.29
N ALA A 403 22.07 20.46 16.15
CA ALA A 403 22.21 21.23 17.37
C ALA A 403 22.41 22.72 16.99
N THR A 404 21.65 23.61 17.62
CA THR A 404 21.75 25.05 17.45
C THR A 404 22.70 25.64 18.47
#